data_ec25b30d4a1a958aba6291e1ca22db7c
#
_entry.id   ec25b30d4a1a958aba6291e1ca22db7c
#
_cell.length_a   1.000
_cell.length_b   1.000
_cell.length_c   1.000
_cell.angle_alpha   90.00
_cell.angle_beta   90.00
_cell.angle_gamma   90.00
#
_symmetry.space_group_name_H-M   'P 1'
#
loop_
_entity.id
_entity.type
_entity.pdbx_description
1 polymer ?
#
loop_
_entity_poly.entity_id
_entity_poly.type
_entity_poly.pdbx_seq_one_letter_code
_entity_poly.pdbx_strand_id
1 'polypeptide(L)'
;PADLAETMERNFTLPATLAEFAYLTGRSLSKFKRDFERVFQFPPSRWLREKRLDYAHRLLSTTDMNVSEVCLESGFENFSHFSRSFKDFYGTK
;
A
#
# COMPACT_ATOMS: atom_id res chain seq x y z
N PRO A 1 -3.46 21.71 2.78
CA PRO A 1 -2.96 20.34 2.69
C PRO A 1 -3.21 19.74 1.31
N ALA A 2 -2.40 18.79 0.94
CA ALA A 2 -2.58 18.12 -0.33
C ALA A 2 -3.86 17.28 -0.33
N ASP A 3 -4.38 17.04 -1.53
CA ASP A 3 -5.52 16.13 -1.70
C ASP A 3 -5.11 14.73 -1.24
N LEU A 4 -5.79 14.24 -0.22
CA LEU A 4 -5.41 12.98 0.40
C LEU A 4 -5.57 11.80 -0.57
N ALA A 5 -6.73 11.72 -1.21
CA ALA A 5 -7.01 10.58 -2.10
C ALA A 5 -6.00 10.54 -3.26
N GLU A 6 -5.77 11.67 -3.89
CA GLU A 6 -4.84 11.72 -5.02
C GLU A 6 -3.42 11.36 -4.58
N THR A 7 -2.97 11.91 -3.46
CA THR A 7 -1.61 11.64 -2.99
C THR A 7 -1.42 10.17 -2.69
N MET A 8 -2.41 9.55 -2.04
CA MET A 8 -2.29 8.14 -1.70
C MET A 8 -2.34 7.24 -2.94
N GLU A 9 -3.22 7.55 -3.90
CA GLU A 9 -3.31 6.75 -5.11
C GLU A 9 -2.02 6.82 -5.94
N ARG A 10 -1.34 7.95 -5.89
CA ARG A 10 -0.09 8.12 -6.64
C ARG A 10 1.11 7.48 -5.96
N ASN A 11 1.05 7.30 -4.64
CA ASN A 11 2.26 6.99 -3.87
C ASN A 11 2.18 5.72 -3.04
N PHE A 12 1.14 4.89 -3.20
CA PHE A 12 0.99 3.72 -2.34
C PHE A 12 2.12 2.71 -2.53
N THR A 13 2.83 2.74 -3.66
CA THR A 13 3.94 1.82 -3.89
C THR A 13 5.24 2.27 -3.26
N LEU A 14 5.28 3.46 -2.66
CA LEU A 14 6.44 3.87 -1.88
C LEU A 14 6.47 3.05 -0.59
N PRO A 15 7.65 2.54 -0.19
CA PRO A 15 7.75 1.79 1.07
C PRO A 15 7.85 2.75 2.24
N ALA A 16 6.85 3.57 2.42
CA ALA A 16 6.81 4.62 3.42
C ALA A 16 5.96 4.22 4.61
N THR A 17 6.30 4.75 5.78
CA THR A 17 5.52 4.55 6.99
C THR A 17 4.28 5.45 6.96
N LEU A 18 3.33 5.17 7.85
CA LEU A 18 2.15 6.03 7.95
C LEU A 18 2.52 7.45 8.33
N ALA A 19 3.53 7.62 9.18
CA ALA A 19 4.00 8.95 9.54
C ALA A 19 4.55 9.69 8.33
N GLU A 20 5.24 8.98 7.45
CA GLU A 20 5.78 9.58 6.24
C GLU A 20 4.66 9.96 5.26
N PHE A 21 3.63 9.12 5.13
CA PHE A 21 2.48 9.49 4.32
C PHE A 21 1.74 10.68 4.91
N ALA A 22 1.64 10.75 6.23
CA ALA A 22 1.04 11.92 6.87
C ALA A 22 1.81 13.17 6.51
N TYR A 23 3.13 13.10 6.57
CA TYR A 23 3.99 14.22 6.21
C TYR A 23 3.77 14.64 4.75
N LEU A 24 3.72 13.66 3.84
CA LEU A 24 3.51 13.95 2.42
C LEU A 24 2.18 14.65 2.17
N THR A 25 1.18 14.39 2.98
CA THR A 25 -0.13 14.99 2.82
C THR A 25 -0.29 16.25 3.66
N GLY A 26 0.79 16.71 4.33
CA GLY A 26 0.75 17.93 5.13
C GLY A 26 -0.06 17.79 6.40
N ARG A 27 -0.11 16.61 6.99
CA ARG A 27 -0.93 16.31 8.15
C ARG A 27 -0.12 15.70 9.27
N SER A 28 -0.57 15.91 10.52
CA SER A 28 -0.05 15.12 11.63
C SER A 28 -0.54 13.69 11.47
N LEU A 29 0.10 12.75 12.14
CA LEU A 29 -0.31 11.36 12.04
C LEU A 29 -1.75 11.14 12.48
N SER A 30 -2.15 11.78 13.58
CA SER A 30 -3.51 11.66 14.08
C SER A 30 -4.54 12.19 13.08
N LYS A 31 -4.25 13.36 12.50
CA LYS A 31 -5.17 13.94 11.53
C LYS A 31 -5.19 13.09 10.26
N PHE A 32 -4.04 12.57 9.86
CA PHE A 32 -3.95 11.70 8.68
C PHE A 32 -4.86 10.48 8.84
N LYS A 33 -4.75 9.80 9.97
CA LYS A 33 -5.57 8.60 10.20
C LYS A 33 -7.05 8.93 10.19
N ARG A 34 -7.44 10.02 10.84
CA ARG A 34 -8.84 10.42 10.92
C ARG A 34 -9.38 10.79 9.55
N ASP A 35 -8.63 11.62 8.81
CA ASP A 35 -9.07 12.03 7.47
C ASP A 35 -9.09 10.86 6.51
N PHE A 36 -8.11 9.95 6.65
CA PHE A 36 -8.03 8.79 5.78
C PHE A 36 -9.27 7.90 5.91
N GLU A 37 -9.65 7.60 7.15
CA GLU A 37 -10.83 6.76 7.36
C GLU A 37 -12.10 7.41 6.84
N ARG A 38 -12.18 8.73 6.93
CA ARG A 38 -13.34 9.44 6.40
C ARG A 38 -13.41 9.35 4.88
N VAL A 39 -12.26 9.47 4.21
CA VAL A 39 -12.22 9.48 2.75
C VAL A 39 -12.34 8.07 2.16
N PHE A 40 -11.59 7.11 2.72
CA PHE A 40 -11.48 5.78 2.13
C PHE A 40 -12.36 4.72 2.80
N GLN A 41 -12.91 5.00 3.97
CA GLN A 41 -13.75 4.08 4.73
C GLN A 41 -12.98 2.87 5.24
N PHE A 42 -11.65 2.92 5.27
CA PHE A 42 -10.76 1.88 5.77
C PHE A 42 -9.63 2.48 6.56
N PRO A 43 -9.05 1.74 7.52
CA PRO A 43 -7.81 2.18 8.15
C PRO A 43 -6.69 2.24 7.11
N PRO A 44 -5.75 3.17 7.25
CA PRO A 44 -4.68 3.34 6.26
C PRO A 44 -3.85 2.08 6.02
N SER A 45 -3.47 1.35 7.08
CA SER A 45 -2.62 0.17 6.91
C SER A 45 -3.32 -0.93 6.12
N ARG A 46 -4.62 -1.11 6.34
CA ARG A 46 -5.38 -2.10 5.58
C ARG A 46 -5.50 -1.69 4.12
N TRP A 47 -5.82 -0.42 3.88
CA TRP A 47 -5.97 0.09 2.51
C TRP A 47 -4.66 -0.08 1.74
N LEU A 48 -3.53 0.30 2.39
CA LEU A 48 -2.22 0.19 1.76
C LEU A 48 -1.88 -1.25 1.41
N ARG A 49 -2.13 -2.17 2.36
CA ARG A 49 -1.82 -3.58 2.11
C ARG A 49 -2.62 -4.10 0.94
N GLU A 50 -3.91 -3.82 0.89
CA GLU A 50 -4.75 -4.34 -0.18
C GLU A 50 -4.41 -3.71 -1.53
N LYS A 51 -4.12 -2.42 -1.56
CA LYS A 51 -3.72 -1.77 -2.81
C LYS A 51 -2.40 -2.32 -3.34
N ARG A 52 -1.45 -2.53 -2.45
CA ARG A 52 -0.14 -3.06 -2.84
C ARG A 52 -0.26 -4.51 -3.32
N LEU A 53 -1.09 -5.31 -2.66
CA LEU A 53 -1.30 -6.70 -3.08
C LEU A 53 -2.00 -6.77 -4.44
N ASP A 54 -2.99 -5.92 -4.65
CA ASP A 54 -3.68 -5.86 -5.93
C ASP A 54 -2.71 -5.47 -7.05
N TYR A 55 -1.87 -4.49 -6.80
CA TYR A 55 -0.87 -4.07 -7.77
C TYR A 55 0.13 -5.18 -8.05
N ALA A 56 0.60 -5.87 -7.00
CA ALA A 56 1.51 -7.00 -7.14
C ALA A 56 0.88 -8.10 -7.97
N HIS A 57 -0.38 -8.42 -7.71
CA HIS A 57 -1.10 -9.44 -8.47
C HIS A 57 -1.13 -9.07 -9.96
N ARG A 58 -1.40 -7.81 -10.24
CA ARG A 58 -1.43 -7.33 -11.62
C ARG A 58 -0.06 -7.46 -12.29
N LEU A 59 1.01 -7.09 -11.58
CA LEU A 59 2.35 -7.22 -12.12
C LEU A 59 2.71 -8.67 -12.42
N LEU A 60 2.35 -9.57 -11.52
CA LEU A 60 2.61 -10.99 -11.73
C LEU A 60 1.85 -11.54 -12.93
N SER A 61 0.68 -10.99 -13.20
CA SER A 61 -0.17 -11.46 -14.30
C SER A 61 0.21 -10.86 -15.65
N THR A 62 0.82 -9.68 -15.66
CA THR A 62 1.01 -8.93 -16.91
C THR A 62 2.46 -8.68 -17.28
N THR A 63 3.42 -9.06 -16.43
CA THR A 63 4.84 -8.84 -16.72
C THR A 63 5.64 -10.11 -16.48
N ASP A 64 6.90 -10.06 -16.89
CA ASP A 64 7.85 -11.14 -16.66
C ASP A 64 8.67 -10.95 -15.40
N MET A 65 8.30 -9.98 -14.56
CA MET A 65 9.03 -9.72 -13.33
C MET A 65 8.98 -10.93 -12.41
N ASN A 66 10.09 -11.20 -11.73
CA ASN A 66 10.09 -12.29 -10.76
C ASN A 66 9.44 -11.81 -9.46
N VAL A 67 9.16 -12.75 -8.56
CA VAL A 67 8.39 -12.46 -7.35
C VAL A 67 9.09 -11.44 -6.46
N SER A 68 10.43 -11.54 -6.37
CA SER A 68 11.19 -10.59 -5.55
C SER A 68 11.08 -9.17 -6.09
N GLU A 69 11.15 -9.04 -7.40
CA GLU A 69 11.00 -7.73 -8.04
C GLU A 69 9.60 -7.18 -7.81
N VAL A 70 8.60 -8.02 -7.94
CA VAL A 70 7.22 -7.59 -7.73
C VAL A 70 7.01 -7.12 -6.29
N CYS A 71 7.60 -7.83 -5.34
CA CYS A 71 7.53 -7.44 -3.93
C CYS A 71 7.99 -6.00 -3.74
N LEU A 72 9.17 -5.68 -4.26
CA LEU A 72 9.74 -4.34 -4.11
C LEU A 72 8.97 -3.29 -4.89
N GLU A 73 8.59 -3.61 -6.12
CA GLU A 73 7.86 -2.65 -6.97
C GLU A 73 6.51 -2.28 -6.38
N SER A 74 5.88 -3.18 -5.66
CA SER A 74 4.56 -2.91 -5.10
C SER A 74 4.59 -2.24 -3.73
N GLY A 75 5.79 -1.97 -3.19
CA GLY A 75 5.93 -1.21 -1.96
C GLY A 75 6.21 -2.02 -0.72
N PHE A 76 6.41 -3.32 -0.85
CA PHE A 76 6.76 -4.16 0.29
C PHE A 76 8.28 -4.17 0.46
N GLU A 77 8.73 -4.07 1.70
CA GLU A 77 10.16 -4.11 1.98
C GLU A 77 10.61 -5.49 2.43
N ASN A 78 9.69 -6.29 2.94
CA ASN A 78 10.00 -7.59 3.52
C ASN A 78 9.30 -8.67 2.73
N PHE A 79 10.10 -9.54 2.10
CA PHE A 79 9.54 -10.60 1.25
C PHE A 79 8.68 -11.58 2.03
N SER A 80 9.09 -11.93 3.24
CA SER A 80 8.30 -12.86 4.06
C SER A 80 6.94 -12.29 4.38
N HIS A 81 6.89 -11.01 4.72
CA HIS A 81 5.63 -10.32 5.00
C HIS A 81 4.76 -10.26 3.74
N PHE A 82 5.37 -9.94 2.61
CA PHE A 82 4.67 -9.91 1.33
C PHE A 82 4.06 -11.27 1.02
N SER A 83 4.86 -12.32 1.12
CA SER A 83 4.43 -13.67 0.78
C SER A 83 3.25 -14.11 1.65
N ARG A 84 3.35 -13.85 2.96
CA ARG A 84 2.27 -14.20 3.88
C ARG A 84 1.01 -13.41 3.58
N SER A 85 1.15 -12.11 3.37
CA SER A 85 0.00 -11.26 3.07
C SER A 85 -0.68 -11.65 1.78
N PHE A 86 0.13 -11.98 0.76
CA PHE A 86 -0.41 -12.39 -0.53
C PHE A 86 -1.22 -13.69 -0.40
N LYS A 87 -0.67 -14.66 0.32
CA LYS A 87 -1.38 -15.91 0.56
C LYS A 87 -2.68 -15.69 1.32
N ASP A 88 -2.62 -14.87 2.37
CA ASP A 88 -3.80 -14.63 3.19
C ASP A 88 -4.89 -13.94 2.38
N PHE A 89 -4.52 -13.01 1.52
CA PHE A 89 -5.49 -12.22 0.76
C PHE A 89 -6.09 -12.99 -0.40
N TYR A 90 -5.27 -13.74 -1.13
CA TYR A 90 -5.74 -14.46 -2.33
C TYR A 90 -6.00 -15.94 -2.08
N GLY A 91 -5.75 -16.41 -0.88
CA GLY A 91 -5.94 -17.80 -0.56
C GLY A 91 -4.72 -18.64 -0.95
N THR A 92 -4.71 -19.86 -0.48
CA THR A 92 -3.60 -20.78 -0.70
C THR A 92 -4.04 -21.85 -1.65
N LYS A 93 -3.94 -21.59 -2.88
CA LYS A 93 -4.30 -22.62 -3.85
C LYS A 93 -3.09 -23.23 -4.49
#